data_1382a83b9bab3458c2ab9a611bcc02aa
#
_entry.id   1382a83b9bab3458c2ab9a611bcc02aa
#
_cell.length_a   1.000
_cell.length_b   1.000
_cell.length_c   1.000
_cell.angle_alpha   90.00
_cell.angle_beta   90.00
_cell.angle_gamma   90.00
#
_symmetry.space_group_name_H-M   'P 1'
#
loop_
_entity.id
_entity.type
_entity.pdbx_description
1 polymer ?
#
loop_
_entity_poly.entity_id
_entity_poly.type
_entity_poly.pdbx_seq_one_letter_code
_entity_poly.pdbx_strand_id
1 'polypeptide(L)'
;MSTLAVLVAVLVGCGRGDSGTAAAPDSLSATPSASGSSSPGSGAAPGQPAVERKAPPTMAPGPGGLTPVFERAPEATGNGTDKVVALTFDADMTADQGPRAARGERFDNPQLIETLRRLEVDSTVFMTGRWAEEYPDQARSIGTDPRFEIANHSYSHYAFATPCYGLPTVAKQDMAADVKRAFEAFRKAGARNVVPYFRFPGGCYDDRALRALAPAKVTAVQWDVVSGDAFAKDGDAVARQVLDGVKPGSLVVMHCTRSAAPVTEQAIRRIVPALRAKGYRFVKVSELMAERAP
;
A
#
# COMPACT_ATOMS: atom_id res chain seq x y z
N MET A 1 30.29 -13.74 -40.47
CA MET A 1 31.66 -13.23 -40.59
C MET A 1 31.60 -11.70 -40.58
N SER A 2 31.91 -11.08 -39.47
CA SER A 2 32.61 -9.81 -39.28
C SER A 2 32.40 -9.36 -37.83
N THR A 3 33.41 -9.63 -37.06
CA THR A 3 33.61 -9.14 -35.68
C THR A 3 34.11 -7.70 -35.75
N LEU A 4 33.48 -6.80 -35.00
CA LEU A 4 34.01 -5.46 -34.74
C LEU A 4 34.25 -5.32 -33.24
N ALA A 5 35.53 -5.30 -32.89
CA ALA A 5 36.04 -5.02 -31.56
C ALA A 5 36.20 -3.50 -31.41
N VAL A 6 35.66 -2.93 -30.31
CA VAL A 6 35.94 -1.53 -29.92
C VAL A 6 36.74 -1.54 -28.62
N LEU A 7 37.96 -1.01 -28.72
CA LEU A 7 38.86 -0.73 -27.61
C LEU A 7 38.34 0.43 -26.77
N VAL A 8 38.36 0.29 -25.44
CA VAL A 8 38.17 1.38 -24.48
C VAL A 8 39.53 1.76 -23.90
N ALA A 9 39.91 3.01 -24.09
CA ALA A 9 41.11 3.61 -23.51
C ALA A 9 40.83 4.11 -22.09
N VAL A 10 41.70 3.70 -21.16
CA VAL A 10 41.77 4.15 -19.78
C VAL A 10 42.64 5.40 -19.70
N LEU A 11 42.14 6.49 -19.13
CA LEU A 11 42.92 7.64 -18.72
C LEU A 11 42.96 7.70 -17.20
N VAL A 12 44.14 7.50 -16.64
CA VAL A 12 44.51 7.70 -15.23
C VAL A 12 44.98 9.14 -15.10
N GLY A 13 44.38 9.88 -14.17
CA GLY A 13 44.79 11.21 -13.77
C GLY A 13 45.07 11.26 -12.25
N CYS A 14 46.34 11.30 -11.88
CA CYS A 14 46.80 11.59 -10.51
C CYS A 14 46.87 13.10 -10.31
N GLY A 15 46.34 13.57 -9.17
CA GLY A 15 46.55 14.93 -8.66
C GLY A 15 46.68 14.91 -7.13
N ARG A 16 47.89 15.24 -6.66
CA ARG A 16 48.31 15.35 -5.26
C ARG A 16 48.23 16.79 -4.74
N GLY A 17 48.09 16.92 -3.42
CA GLY A 17 48.48 18.06 -2.59
C GLY A 17 47.29 18.84 -2.04
N ASP A 18 47.21 19.38 -0.85
CA ASP A 18 48.24 19.60 0.18
C ASP A 18 47.56 19.83 1.53
N SER A 19 48.33 19.66 2.59
CA SER A 19 48.00 19.76 4.01
C SER A 19 47.74 21.21 4.46
N GLY A 20 46.82 21.44 5.40
CA GLY A 20 46.67 22.72 6.10
C GLY A 20 46.05 22.54 7.47
N THR A 21 46.93 22.44 8.48
CA THR A 21 46.64 22.46 9.94
C THR A 21 46.46 23.92 10.41
N ALA A 22 45.46 24.20 11.26
CA ALA A 22 45.51 25.21 12.33
C ALA A 22 44.24 25.15 13.20
N ALA A 23 44.35 24.69 14.41
CA ALA A 23 44.39 25.35 15.71
C ALA A 23 43.05 25.96 16.19
N ALA A 24 42.57 25.39 17.33
CA ALA A 24 41.56 25.98 18.21
C ALA A 24 42.15 27.15 19.03
N PRO A 25 41.33 27.98 19.65
CA PRO A 25 41.47 28.20 21.09
C PRO A 25 40.15 28.24 21.90
N ASP A 26 40.29 27.62 23.08
CA ASP A 26 39.88 27.98 24.44
C ASP A 26 38.49 28.54 24.78
N SER A 27 37.95 27.76 25.70
CA SER A 27 37.15 27.98 26.90
C SER A 27 36.93 29.43 27.41
N LEU A 28 35.68 29.72 27.76
CA LEU A 28 35.36 30.45 28.99
C LEU A 28 34.01 29.92 29.57
N SER A 29 34.16 29.42 30.82
CA SER A 29 33.09 29.12 31.76
C SER A 29 32.40 30.37 32.28
N ALA A 30 31.07 30.32 32.44
CA ALA A 30 30.36 31.08 33.47
C ALA A 30 28.98 30.49 33.75
N THR A 31 28.78 29.93 34.89
CA THR A 31 27.51 29.75 35.64
C THR A 31 27.65 30.56 36.95
N PRO A 32 26.59 30.79 37.75
CA PRO A 32 25.13 30.66 37.59
C PRO A 32 24.39 31.93 38.12
N SER A 33 23.08 31.99 37.88
CA SER A 33 22.17 32.57 38.91
C SER A 33 20.73 32.12 38.67
N ALA A 34 20.22 31.51 39.72
CA ALA A 34 18.80 31.16 39.87
C ALA A 34 17.98 32.42 40.12
N SER A 35 16.82 32.50 39.46
CA SER A 35 15.70 33.29 39.94
C SER A 35 14.41 32.57 39.53
N GLY A 36 13.69 32.10 40.52
CA GLY A 36 12.40 31.48 40.37
C GLY A 36 11.36 32.49 39.91
N SER A 37 10.51 32.03 39.01
CA SER A 37 9.23 32.68 38.72
C SER A 37 8.20 31.59 38.50
N SER A 38 7.31 31.48 39.45
CA SER A 38 6.11 30.65 39.42
C SER A 38 5.16 31.16 38.32
N SER A 39 4.94 30.35 37.30
CA SER A 39 3.85 30.57 36.32
C SER A 39 2.60 29.76 36.70
N PRO A 40 1.41 30.34 36.58
CA PRO A 40 0.17 29.68 36.97
C PRO A 40 -0.22 28.58 35.97
N GLY A 41 -0.85 27.55 36.53
CA GLY A 41 -1.25 26.32 35.80
C GLY A 41 -2.03 26.59 34.53
N SER A 42 -1.54 26.01 33.46
CA SER A 42 -2.28 25.90 32.19
C SER A 42 -3.35 24.84 32.37
N GLY A 43 -4.60 25.28 32.47
CA GLY A 43 -5.75 24.39 32.48
C GLY A 43 -5.74 23.54 31.22
N ALA A 44 -5.71 22.22 31.39
CA ALA A 44 -5.94 21.27 30.31
C ALA A 44 -7.35 21.53 29.74
N ALA A 45 -7.44 21.85 28.46
CA ALA A 45 -8.70 21.88 27.74
C ALA A 45 -9.35 20.50 27.84
N PRO A 46 -10.70 20.42 28.02
CA PRO A 46 -11.38 19.14 28.07
C PRO A 46 -11.14 18.39 26.75
N GLY A 47 -10.57 17.19 26.85
CA GLY A 47 -10.30 16.34 25.72
C GLY A 47 -11.58 16.10 24.93
N GLN A 48 -11.52 16.34 23.62
CA GLN A 48 -12.57 15.90 22.72
C GLN A 48 -12.78 14.40 22.92
N PRO A 49 -14.02 13.91 23.01
CA PRO A 49 -14.28 12.49 23.13
C PRO A 49 -13.62 11.78 21.95
N ALA A 50 -12.80 10.77 22.24
CA ALA A 50 -12.25 9.91 21.21
C ALA A 50 -13.42 9.33 20.43
N VAL A 51 -13.54 9.68 19.16
CA VAL A 51 -14.51 9.06 18.26
C VAL A 51 -14.21 7.58 18.26
N GLU A 52 -15.08 6.79 18.86
CA GLU A 52 -14.98 5.34 18.92
C GLU A 52 -15.01 4.81 17.47
N ARG A 53 -13.86 4.45 16.94
CA ARG A 53 -13.78 3.91 15.58
C ARG A 53 -14.42 2.53 15.60
N LYS A 54 -15.59 2.42 14.98
CA LYS A 54 -16.23 1.12 14.75
C LYS A 54 -15.22 0.17 14.07
N ALA A 55 -15.14 -1.06 14.56
CA ALA A 55 -14.26 -2.06 13.95
C ALA A 55 -14.61 -2.25 12.46
N PRO A 56 -13.60 -2.42 11.59
CA PRO A 56 -13.85 -2.68 10.17
C PRO A 56 -14.76 -3.90 10.00
N PRO A 57 -15.78 -3.84 9.14
CA PRO A 57 -16.67 -4.98 8.92
C PRO A 57 -15.90 -6.16 8.33
N THR A 58 -16.24 -7.37 8.74
CA THR A 58 -15.72 -8.62 8.18
C THR A 58 -16.87 -9.50 7.75
N MET A 59 -16.64 -10.38 6.79
CA MET A 59 -17.63 -11.36 6.37
C MET A 59 -17.56 -12.60 7.27
N ALA A 60 -18.72 -13.22 7.50
CA ALA A 60 -18.77 -14.51 8.15
C ALA A 60 -18.05 -15.58 7.30
N PRO A 61 -17.43 -16.60 7.94
CA PRO A 61 -16.84 -17.71 7.20
C PRO A 61 -17.83 -18.34 6.22
N GLY A 62 -17.33 -18.70 5.05
CA GLY A 62 -18.10 -19.41 4.04
C GLY A 62 -18.39 -20.86 4.41
N PRO A 63 -19.09 -21.62 3.55
CA PRO A 63 -19.38 -23.02 3.76
C PRO A 63 -18.12 -23.83 4.09
N GLY A 64 -18.23 -24.72 5.08
CA GLY A 64 -17.08 -25.52 5.54
C GLY A 64 -15.96 -24.73 6.21
N GLY A 65 -16.23 -23.51 6.70
CA GLY A 65 -15.24 -22.68 7.38
C GLY A 65 -14.20 -22.03 6.46
N LEU A 66 -14.50 -21.90 5.17
CA LEU A 66 -13.63 -21.23 4.20
C LEU A 66 -13.51 -19.74 4.54
N THR A 67 -12.34 -19.18 4.32
CA THR A 67 -12.16 -17.71 4.32
C THR A 67 -13.12 -17.09 3.32
N PRO A 68 -13.96 -16.11 3.72
CA PRO A 68 -14.91 -15.47 2.82
C PRO A 68 -14.19 -14.59 1.81
N VAL A 69 -14.78 -14.45 0.61
CA VAL A 69 -14.24 -13.62 -0.47
C VAL A 69 -15.21 -12.50 -0.79
N PHE A 70 -14.68 -11.29 -0.88
CA PHE A 70 -15.37 -10.07 -1.29
C PHE A 70 -14.78 -9.55 -2.59
N GLU A 71 -15.60 -9.33 -3.63
CA GLU A 71 -15.15 -8.89 -4.95
C GLU A 71 -15.72 -7.52 -5.35
N ARG A 72 -16.93 -7.23 -4.91
CA ARG A 72 -17.63 -5.96 -5.14
C ARG A 72 -18.81 -5.80 -4.16
N ALA A 73 -19.28 -4.58 -3.98
CA ALA A 73 -20.56 -4.38 -3.30
C ALA A 73 -21.72 -4.83 -4.20
N PRO A 74 -22.83 -5.35 -3.66
CA PRO A 74 -24.06 -5.55 -4.43
C PRO A 74 -24.50 -4.22 -5.06
N GLU A 75 -25.15 -4.28 -6.20
CA GLU A 75 -25.84 -3.10 -6.70
C GLU A 75 -26.89 -2.67 -5.68
N ALA A 76 -26.94 -1.38 -5.37
CA ALA A 76 -27.92 -0.86 -4.45
C ALA A 76 -29.33 -1.17 -5.00
N THR A 77 -30.08 -1.99 -4.26
CA THR A 77 -31.48 -2.25 -4.58
C THR A 77 -32.29 -1.04 -4.11
N GLY A 78 -32.50 -0.09 -5.01
CA GLY A 78 -33.28 1.12 -4.74
C GLY A 78 -32.84 2.30 -5.61
N ASN A 79 -33.59 3.37 -5.59
CA ASN A 79 -33.29 4.63 -6.29
C ASN A 79 -32.08 5.38 -5.69
N GLY A 80 -31.13 4.67 -5.05
CA GLY A 80 -29.93 5.23 -4.47
C GLY A 80 -29.02 5.82 -5.56
N THR A 81 -28.91 7.15 -5.54
CA THR A 81 -28.04 7.92 -6.44
C THR A 81 -26.55 7.82 -6.05
N ASP A 82 -26.25 7.21 -4.94
CA ASP A 82 -24.88 7.12 -4.40
C ASP A 82 -24.04 6.11 -5.16
N LYS A 83 -23.28 6.63 -6.12
CA LYS A 83 -22.29 5.85 -6.85
C LYS A 83 -20.99 5.83 -6.07
N VAL A 84 -20.64 4.70 -5.48
CA VAL A 84 -19.36 4.50 -4.80
C VAL A 84 -18.44 3.59 -5.60
N VAL A 85 -17.12 3.80 -5.46
CA VAL A 85 -16.09 2.96 -6.03
C VAL A 85 -14.90 2.89 -5.08
N ALA A 86 -14.34 1.70 -4.88
CA ALA A 86 -13.10 1.52 -4.15
C ALA A 86 -11.92 1.42 -5.14
N LEU A 87 -11.01 2.40 -5.11
CA LEU A 87 -9.71 2.27 -5.76
C LEU A 87 -8.75 1.60 -4.78
N THR A 88 -8.17 0.49 -5.18
CA THR A 88 -7.24 -0.28 -4.34
C THR A 88 -5.90 -0.44 -5.02
N PHE A 89 -4.83 -0.43 -4.23
CA PHE A 89 -3.46 -0.43 -4.73
C PHE A 89 -2.65 -1.51 -4.06
N ASP A 90 -2.09 -2.42 -4.86
CA ASP A 90 -1.18 -3.45 -4.37
C ASP A 90 0.24 -2.86 -4.29
N ALA A 91 0.82 -2.90 -3.10
CA ALA A 91 2.18 -2.44 -2.81
C ALA A 91 3.08 -3.68 -2.67
N ASP A 92 3.61 -4.11 -3.81
CA ASP A 92 4.23 -5.41 -3.98
C ASP A 92 5.74 -5.37 -3.75
N MET A 93 6.22 -6.33 -2.99
CA MET A 93 7.63 -6.68 -2.96
C MET A 93 7.78 -8.13 -2.55
N THR A 94 8.50 -8.91 -3.34
CA THR A 94 8.84 -10.28 -2.99
C THR A 94 9.94 -10.34 -1.95
N ALA A 95 10.01 -11.46 -1.22
CA ALA A 95 10.97 -11.61 -0.14
C ALA A 95 12.45 -11.52 -0.60
N ASP A 96 12.73 -11.76 -1.88
CA ASP A 96 14.06 -11.80 -2.50
C ASP A 96 14.44 -10.53 -3.29
N GLN A 97 13.55 -9.52 -3.37
CA GLN A 97 13.81 -8.30 -4.15
C GLN A 97 14.66 -7.23 -3.42
N GLY A 98 15.05 -7.46 -2.15
CA GLY A 98 15.92 -6.54 -1.40
C GLY A 98 17.21 -6.12 -2.14
N PRO A 99 17.97 -7.05 -2.78
CA PRO A 99 19.14 -6.69 -3.56
C PRO A 99 18.84 -5.78 -4.77
N ARG A 100 17.64 -5.83 -5.35
CA ARG A 100 17.22 -4.94 -6.44
C ARG A 100 16.91 -3.55 -5.91
N ALA A 101 16.20 -3.47 -4.78
CA ALA A 101 15.94 -2.20 -4.08
C ALA A 101 17.25 -1.50 -3.66
N ALA A 102 18.22 -2.25 -3.13
CA ALA A 102 19.54 -1.73 -2.77
C ALA A 102 20.32 -1.16 -3.95
N ARG A 103 20.04 -1.62 -5.18
CA ARG A 103 20.61 -1.07 -6.41
C ARG A 103 19.78 0.08 -7.02
N GLY A 104 18.78 0.57 -6.29
CA GLY A 104 17.99 1.73 -6.68
C GLY A 104 16.70 1.43 -7.45
N GLU A 105 16.30 0.17 -7.60
CA GLU A 105 14.98 -0.15 -8.15
C GLU A 105 13.88 0.23 -7.14
N ARG A 106 12.84 0.91 -7.62
CA ARG A 106 11.80 1.44 -6.75
C ARG A 106 10.56 0.56 -6.77
N PHE A 107 10.27 -0.04 -5.60
CA PHE A 107 9.05 -0.81 -5.33
C PHE A 107 8.00 0.02 -4.60
N ASP A 108 8.32 1.26 -4.23
CA ASP A 108 7.37 2.25 -3.72
C ASP A 108 6.97 3.26 -4.82
N ASN A 109 5.89 4.00 -4.58
CA ASN A 109 5.44 5.07 -5.46
C ASN A 109 4.91 6.26 -4.65
N PRO A 110 5.82 7.04 -4.00
CA PRO A 110 5.41 8.18 -3.19
C PRO A 110 4.64 9.24 -3.99
N GLN A 111 4.92 9.39 -5.28
CA GLN A 111 4.24 10.34 -6.15
C GLN A 111 2.75 9.96 -6.36
N LEU A 112 2.44 8.66 -6.47
CA LEU A 112 1.06 8.18 -6.52
C LEU A 112 0.31 8.51 -5.21
N ILE A 113 0.91 8.19 -4.06
CA ILE A 113 0.32 8.47 -2.75
C ILE A 113 0.06 9.98 -2.57
N GLU A 114 1.03 10.82 -2.96
CA GLU A 114 0.86 12.28 -2.90
C GLU A 114 -0.25 12.78 -3.84
N THR A 115 -0.37 12.19 -5.02
CA THR A 115 -1.45 12.51 -5.96
C THR A 115 -2.83 12.11 -5.41
N LEU A 116 -2.96 10.95 -4.77
CA LEU A 116 -4.19 10.53 -4.11
C LEU A 116 -4.57 11.48 -2.97
N ARG A 117 -3.59 11.92 -2.15
CA ARG A 117 -3.80 12.93 -1.11
C ARG A 117 -4.32 14.24 -1.67
N ARG A 118 -3.64 14.79 -2.68
CA ARG A 118 -4.01 16.04 -3.31
C ARG A 118 -5.38 16.00 -3.99
N LEU A 119 -5.71 14.85 -4.56
CA LEU A 119 -7.02 14.60 -5.16
C LEU A 119 -8.07 14.17 -4.12
N GLU A 120 -7.72 14.10 -2.84
CA GLU A 120 -8.64 13.71 -1.76
C GLU A 120 -9.36 12.37 -2.02
N VAL A 121 -8.61 11.35 -2.44
CA VAL A 121 -9.13 10.01 -2.75
C VAL A 121 -8.93 9.09 -1.56
N ASP A 122 -10.02 8.63 -0.98
CA ASP A 122 -9.98 7.57 0.03
C ASP A 122 -9.71 6.23 -0.65
N SER A 123 -8.76 5.44 -0.11
CA SER A 123 -8.26 4.24 -0.77
C SER A 123 -7.80 3.16 0.20
N THR A 124 -7.72 1.92 -0.28
CA THR A 124 -7.14 0.80 0.45
C THR A 124 -5.85 0.35 -0.23
N VAL A 125 -4.77 0.26 0.56
CA VAL A 125 -3.47 -0.23 0.08
C VAL A 125 -3.25 -1.64 0.59
N PHE A 126 -3.23 -2.62 -0.31
CA PHE A 126 -2.86 -4.00 -0.02
C PHE A 126 -1.35 -4.11 -0.07
N MET A 127 -0.73 -4.17 1.10
CA MET A 127 0.71 -4.05 1.25
C MET A 127 1.34 -5.40 1.61
N THR A 128 2.48 -5.73 1.00
CA THR A 128 3.26 -6.88 1.46
C THR A 128 4.08 -6.52 2.69
N GLY A 129 4.30 -7.52 3.56
CA GLY A 129 5.14 -7.31 4.73
C GLY A 129 6.57 -6.94 4.35
N ARG A 130 7.10 -7.53 3.27
CA ARG A 130 8.44 -7.21 2.75
C ARG A 130 8.55 -5.76 2.29
N TRP A 131 7.49 -5.24 1.62
CA TRP A 131 7.43 -3.83 1.23
C TRP A 131 7.45 -2.90 2.45
N ALA A 132 6.69 -3.23 3.50
CA ALA A 132 6.65 -2.44 4.73
C ALA A 132 8.00 -2.43 5.47
N GLU A 133 8.77 -3.51 5.40
CA GLU A 133 10.13 -3.58 5.96
C GLU A 133 11.15 -2.78 5.14
N GLU A 134 10.99 -2.72 3.82
CA GLU A 134 11.87 -1.96 2.92
C GLU A 134 11.59 -0.45 2.99
N TYR A 135 10.31 -0.06 3.12
CA TYR A 135 9.86 1.34 3.11
C TYR A 135 9.07 1.68 4.38
N PRO A 136 9.65 1.56 5.60
CA PRO A 136 8.91 1.69 6.85
C PRO A 136 8.31 3.08 7.06
N ASP A 137 8.99 4.13 6.60
CA ASP A 137 8.49 5.49 6.70
C ASP A 137 7.27 5.73 5.79
N GLN A 138 7.27 5.14 4.61
CA GLN A 138 6.12 5.17 3.71
C GLN A 138 4.95 4.34 4.26
N ALA A 139 5.22 3.14 4.78
CA ALA A 139 4.19 2.31 5.43
C ALA A 139 3.55 3.06 6.61
N ARG A 140 4.35 3.73 7.45
CA ARG A 140 3.84 4.59 8.53
C ARG A 140 3.04 5.76 7.99
N SER A 141 3.54 6.48 6.99
CA SER A 141 2.87 7.63 6.39
C SER A 141 1.49 7.28 5.82
N ILE A 142 1.37 6.15 5.13
CA ILE A 142 0.09 5.62 4.64
C ILE A 142 -0.78 5.15 5.81
N GLY A 143 -0.21 4.37 6.73
CA GLY A 143 -0.92 3.73 7.83
C GLY A 143 -1.34 4.66 8.97
N THR A 144 -1.00 5.95 8.93
CA THR A 144 -1.45 6.97 9.88
C THR A 144 -2.33 8.03 9.25
N ASP A 145 -2.45 8.03 7.92
CA ASP A 145 -3.29 8.95 7.17
C ASP A 145 -4.74 8.45 7.14
N PRO A 146 -5.74 9.24 7.58
CA PRO A 146 -7.14 8.81 7.63
C PRO A 146 -7.74 8.51 6.24
N ARG A 147 -7.15 9.00 5.16
CA ARG A 147 -7.60 8.71 3.79
C ARG A 147 -7.29 7.28 3.36
N PHE A 148 -6.32 6.65 4.00
CA PHE A 148 -5.91 5.30 3.64
C PHE A 148 -6.24 4.29 4.73
N GLU A 149 -6.42 3.05 4.33
CA GLU A 149 -6.32 1.89 5.18
C GLU A 149 -5.32 0.90 4.58
N ILE A 150 -4.58 0.20 5.43
CA ILE A 150 -3.64 -0.84 5.00
C ILE A 150 -4.32 -2.19 5.18
N ALA A 151 -4.37 -2.96 4.11
CA ALA A 151 -4.76 -4.36 4.07
C ALA A 151 -3.54 -5.25 3.75
N ASN A 152 -3.68 -6.53 3.91
CA ASN A 152 -2.60 -7.50 3.83
C ASN A 152 -2.51 -8.10 2.41
N HIS A 153 -1.30 -8.10 1.83
CA HIS A 153 -0.99 -8.72 0.54
C HIS A 153 0.06 -9.83 0.66
N SER A 154 0.01 -10.61 1.76
CA SER A 154 1.02 -11.56 2.22
C SER A 154 2.32 -10.87 2.72
N TYR A 155 3.23 -11.64 3.31
CA TYR A 155 4.55 -11.11 3.60
C TYR A 155 5.47 -11.20 2.39
N SER A 156 5.47 -12.35 1.71
CA SER A 156 6.45 -12.73 0.69
C SER A 156 6.09 -12.31 -0.74
N HIS A 157 4.83 -11.94 -1.00
CA HIS A 157 4.24 -11.83 -2.34
C HIS A 157 4.34 -13.13 -3.16
N TYR A 158 4.37 -14.28 -2.49
CA TYR A 158 4.33 -15.58 -3.15
C TYR A 158 2.89 -16.03 -3.36
N ALA A 159 2.64 -16.80 -4.41
CA ALA A 159 1.32 -17.30 -4.73
C ALA A 159 0.78 -18.29 -3.68
N PHE A 160 -0.52 -18.32 -3.49
CA PHE A 160 -1.23 -19.24 -2.58
C PHE A 160 -1.88 -20.40 -3.34
N ALA A 161 -1.89 -20.35 -4.66
CA ALA A 161 -2.30 -21.44 -5.56
C ALA A 161 -1.42 -21.46 -6.80
N THR A 162 -1.38 -22.57 -7.53
CA THR A 162 -0.58 -22.76 -8.74
C THR A 162 -1.42 -23.35 -9.87
N PRO A 163 -1.14 -22.92 -11.12
CA PRO A 163 -0.15 -21.92 -11.56
C PRO A 163 -0.60 -20.49 -11.26
N CYS A 164 0.34 -19.56 -11.02
CA CYS A 164 0.04 -18.15 -10.81
C CYS A 164 1.17 -17.27 -11.36
N TYR A 165 1.11 -16.87 -12.61
CA TYR A 165 2.02 -15.91 -13.27
C TYR A 165 3.52 -16.15 -13.04
N GLY A 166 3.92 -17.40 -12.75
CA GLY A 166 5.30 -17.73 -12.44
C GLY A 166 5.78 -17.32 -11.05
N LEU A 167 4.92 -16.85 -10.18
CA LEU A 167 5.27 -16.54 -8.79
C LEU A 167 5.69 -17.81 -8.05
N PRO A 168 6.71 -17.75 -7.19
CA PRO A 168 6.97 -18.79 -6.19
C PRO A 168 5.72 -19.02 -5.33
N THR A 169 5.56 -20.21 -4.79
CA THR A 169 4.37 -20.59 -4.02
C THR A 169 4.69 -20.73 -2.54
N VAL A 170 3.82 -20.19 -1.68
CA VAL A 170 3.88 -20.43 -0.23
C VAL A 170 3.44 -21.86 0.06
N ALA A 171 4.20 -22.60 0.87
CA ALA A 171 3.78 -23.93 1.30
C ALA A 171 2.50 -23.82 2.14
N LYS A 172 1.58 -24.75 1.97
CA LYS A 172 0.23 -24.71 2.59
C LYS A 172 0.27 -24.46 4.10
N GLN A 173 1.17 -25.13 4.80
CA GLN A 173 1.31 -25.01 6.26
C GLN A 173 1.82 -23.62 6.70
N ASP A 174 2.44 -22.85 5.79
CA ASP A 174 3.04 -21.57 6.08
C ASP A 174 2.15 -20.38 5.68
N MET A 175 1.05 -20.63 4.96
CA MET A 175 0.18 -19.57 4.42
C MET A 175 -0.36 -18.63 5.51
N ALA A 176 -0.90 -19.18 6.59
CA ALA A 176 -1.40 -18.35 7.71
C ALA A 176 -0.27 -17.63 8.46
N ALA A 177 0.92 -18.21 8.54
CA ALA A 177 2.10 -17.60 9.15
C ALA A 177 2.64 -16.45 8.28
N ASP A 178 2.64 -16.61 6.96
CA ASP A 178 3.03 -15.56 6.02
C ASP A 178 2.12 -14.32 6.15
N VAL A 179 0.80 -14.51 6.20
CA VAL A 179 -0.16 -13.43 6.44
C VAL A 179 0.08 -12.76 7.80
N LYS A 180 0.25 -13.54 8.87
CA LYS A 180 0.52 -13.00 10.22
C LYS A 180 1.80 -12.16 10.25
N ARG A 181 2.85 -12.64 9.60
CA ARG A 181 4.14 -11.92 9.49
C ARG A 181 3.99 -10.56 8.82
N ALA A 182 3.12 -10.43 7.80
CA ALA A 182 2.86 -9.13 7.19
C ALA A 182 2.21 -8.14 8.17
N PHE A 183 1.20 -8.57 8.93
CA PHE A 183 0.62 -7.72 9.98
C PHE A 183 1.64 -7.30 11.05
N GLU A 184 2.58 -8.17 11.40
CA GLU A 184 3.68 -7.84 12.32
C GLU A 184 4.61 -6.77 11.72
N ALA A 185 4.91 -6.85 10.41
CA ALA A 185 5.69 -5.84 9.71
C ALA A 185 5.00 -4.47 9.71
N PHE A 186 3.69 -4.42 9.44
CA PHE A 186 2.91 -3.15 9.49
C PHE A 186 2.94 -2.52 10.88
N ARG A 187 2.76 -3.33 11.92
CA ARG A 187 2.85 -2.86 13.30
C ARG A 187 4.25 -2.31 13.65
N LYS A 188 5.30 -2.99 13.22
CA LYS A 188 6.70 -2.54 13.42
C LYS A 188 6.97 -1.22 12.69
N ALA A 189 6.42 -1.03 11.50
CA ALA A 189 6.50 0.23 10.76
C ALA A 189 5.69 1.37 11.41
N GLY A 190 4.82 1.09 12.39
CA GLY A 190 3.99 2.09 13.09
C GLY A 190 2.69 2.42 12.38
N ALA A 191 2.22 1.58 11.48
CA ALA A 191 0.90 1.73 10.85
C ALA A 191 -0.23 1.52 11.88
N ARG A 192 -1.29 2.33 11.80
CA ARG A 192 -2.43 2.33 12.74
C ARG A 192 -3.77 2.06 12.06
N ASN A 193 -3.89 2.35 10.77
CA ASN A 193 -5.12 2.15 10.00
C ASN A 193 -5.07 0.79 9.27
N VAL A 194 -4.77 -0.28 10.03
CA VAL A 194 -4.67 -1.63 9.48
C VAL A 194 -6.00 -2.35 9.65
N VAL A 195 -6.47 -2.98 8.58
CA VAL A 195 -7.77 -3.69 8.53
C VAL A 195 -7.55 -5.19 8.30
N PRO A 196 -8.48 -6.06 8.75
CA PRO A 196 -8.35 -7.51 8.66
C PRO A 196 -8.75 -8.04 7.28
N TYR A 197 -8.24 -7.41 6.22
CA TYR A 197 -8.45 -7.85 4.85
C TYR A 197 -7.16 -8.42 4.26
N PHE A 198 -7.34 -9.35 3.33
CA PHE A 198 -6.23 -10.01 2.63
C PHE A 198 -6.52 -10.08 1.14
N ARG A 199 -5.52 -9.82 0.32
CA ARG A 199 -5.58 -10.06 -1.13
C ARG A 199 -4.52 -11.08 -1.50
N PHE A 200 -4.91 -12.05 -2.31
CA PHE A 200 -3.99 -13.07 -2.82
C PHE A 200 -3.01 -12.46 -3.83
N PRO A 201 -1.68 -12.66 -3.67
CA PRO A 201 -0.72 -12.29 -4.72
C PRO A 201 -1.09 -12.89 -6.07
N GLY A 202 -1.11 -12.02 -7.10
CA GLY A 202 -1.59 -12.38 -8.44
C GLY A 202 -3.09 -12.73 -8.52
N GLY A 203 -3.85 -12.61 -7.44
CA GLY A 203 -5.28 -12.98 -7.40
C GLY A 203 -5.56 -14.47 -7.43
N CYS A 204 -4.53 -15.33 -7.38
CA CYS A 204 -4.69 -16.77 -7.53
C CYS A 204 -5.00 -17.45 -6.20
N TYR A 205 -6.17 -18.09 -6.13
CA TYR A 205 -6.56 -18.89 -4.97
C TYR A 205 -7.43 -20.09 -5.38
N ASP A 206 -7.53 -21.04 -4.48
CA ASP A 206 -8.41 -22.19 -4.55
C ASP A 206 -8.99 -22.48 -3.16
N ASP A 207 -9.87 -23.46 -3.04
CA ASP A 207 -10.45 -23.88 -1.76
C ASP A 207 -9.40 -24.32 -0.73
N ARG A 208 -8.21 -24.78 -1.17
CA ARG A 208 -7.13 -25.15 -0.26
C ARG A 208 -6.51 -23.91 0.36
N ALA A 209 -6.30 -22.88 -0.45
CA ALA A 209 -5.80 -21.58 0.01
C ALA A 209 -6.80 -20.93 0.98
N LEU A 210 -8.10 -20.90 0.63
CA LEU A 210 -9.13 -20.36 1.51
C LEU A 210 -9.21 -21.09 2.85
N ARG A 211 -9.09 -22.42 2.85
CA ARG A 211 -9.01 -23.20 4.11
C ARG A 211 -7.75 -22.91 4.92
N ALA A 212 -6.61 -22.79 4.25
CA ALA A 212 -5.34 -22.52 4.92
C ALA A 212 -5.29 -21.12 5.55
N LEU A 213 -6.04 -20.16 5.01
CA LEU A 213 -6.16 -18.79 5.56
C LEU A 213 -7.12 -18.66 6.73
N ALA A 214 -8.04 -19.58 6.93
CA ALA A 214 -9.06 -19.49 7.99
C ALA A 214 -8.50 -19.16 9.39
N PRO A 215 -7.34 -19.69 9.82
CA PRO A 215 -6.72 -19.30 11.10
C PRO A 215 -6.28 -17.84 11.18
N ALA A 216 -6.07 -17.15 10.05
CA ALA A 216 -5.70 -15.74 10.02
C ALA A 216 -6.89 -14.80 10.29
N LYS A 217 -8.14 -15.30 10.25
CA LYS A 217 -9.38 -14.56 10.52
C LYS A 217 -9.50 -13.28 9.69
N VAL A 218 -9.17 -13.37 8.42
CA VAL A 218 -9.25 -12.26 7.46
C VAL A 218 -10.44 -12.46 6.51
N THR A 219 -10.92 -11.38 5.89
CA THR A 219 -11.76 -11.45 4.69
C THR A 219 -10.84 -11.33 3.47
N ALA A 220 -10.90 -12.29 2.55
CA ALA A 220 -10.22 -12.17 1.26
C ALA A 220 -10.93 -11.12 0.42
N VAL A 221 -10.17 -10.22 -0.21
CA VAL A 221 -10.70 -9.13 -1.03
C VAL A 221 -10.06 -9.20 -2.41
N GLN A 222 -10.86 -9.48 -3.39
CA GLN A 222 -10.48 -9.51 -4.80
C GLN A 222 -10.99 -8.23 -5.49
N TRP A 223 -11.41 -8.30 -6.73
CA TRP A 223 -11.85 -7.14 -7.54
C TRP A 223 -12.82 -7.59 -8.63
N ASP A 224 -13.62 -6.66 -9.12
CA ASP A 224 -14.43 -6.83 -10.33
C ASP A 224 -13.89 -6.02 -11.53
N VAL A 225 -12.96 -5.07 -11.27
CA VAL A 225 -12.34 -4.27 -12.33
C VAL A 225 -10.82 -4.39 -12.29
N VAL A 226 -10.23 -4.90 -13.37
CA VAL A 226 -8.78 -4.92 -13.59
C VAL A 226 -8.36 -3.66 -14.31
N SER A 227 -7.44 -2.89 -13.75
CA SER A 227 -6.93 -1.66 -14.39
C SER A 227 -6.02 -1.92 -15.59
N GLY A 228 -5.31 -3.06 -15.60
CA GLY A 228 -4.28 -3.36 -16.61
C GLY A 228 -3.01 -2.52 -16.45
N ASP A 229 -2.77 -1.89 -15.29
CA ASP A 229 -1.62 -1.00 -15.05
C ASP A 229 -0.30 -1.74 -14.90
N ALA A 230 -0.33 -3.03 -14.47
CA ALA A 230 0.87 -3.84 -14.37
C ALA A 230 1.57 -3.96 -15.73
N PHE A 231 2.82 -3.52 -15.79
CA PHE A 231 3.69 -3.47 -16.98
C PHE A 231 3.19 -2.60 -18.13
N ALA A 232 2.11 -1.81 -17.91
CA ALA A 232 1.60 -0.85 -18.88
C ALA A 232 2.58 0.31 -19.11
N LYS A 233 2.55 0.86 -20.33
CA LYS A 233 3.38 2.02 -20.74
C LYS A 233 2.52 3.24 -21.12
N ASP A 234 1.21 3.08 -21.16
CA ASP A 234 0.25 4.10 -21.52
C ASP A 234 -0.81 4.26 -20.40
N GLY A 235 -0.67 5.32 -19.61
CA GLY A 235 -1.60 5.63 -18.52
C GLY A 235 -2.99 6.02 -19.00
N ASP A 236 -3.13 6.56 -20.22
CA ASP A 236 -4.43 6.89 -20.79
C ASP A 236 -5.18 5.61 -21.20
N ALA A 237 -4.47 4.57 -21.68
CA ALA A 237 -5.08 3.26 -21.93
C ALA A 237 -5.57 2.60 -20.64
N VAL A 238 -4.77 2.64 -19.59
CA VAL A 238 -5.16 2.17 -18.24
C VAL A 238 -6.39 2.92 -17.74
N ALA A 239 -6.40 4.26 -17.89
CA ALA A 239 -7.55 5.06 -17.47
C ALA A 239 -8.83 4.69 -18.23
N ARG A 240 -8.75 4.52 -19.55
CA ARG A 240 -9.92 4.06 -20.35
C ARG A 240 -10.43 2.71 -19.86
N GLN A 241 -9.56 1.73 -19.66
CA GLN A 241 -9.94 0.40 -19.18
C GLN A 241 -10.71 0.46 -17.86
N VAL A 242 -10.24 1.26 -16.90
CA VAL A 242 -10.93 1.46 -15.61
C VAL A 242 -12.28 2.15 -15.81
N LEU A 243 -12.30 3.24 -16.59
CA LEU A 243 -13.52 4.03 -16.81
C LEU A 243 -14.63 3.28 -17.55
N ASP A 244 -14.26 2.31 -18.38
CA ASP A 244 -15.18 1.42 -19.11
C ASP A 244 -15.70 0.29 -18.22
N GLY A 245 -14.89 -0.18 -17.25
CA GLY A 245 -15.24 -1.29 -16.35
C GLY A 245 -16.03 -0.90 -15.12
N VAL A 246 -15.84 0.33 -14.59
CA VAL A 246 -16.40 0.75 -13.30
C VAL A 246 -17.91 0.89 -13.33
N LYS A 247 -18.56 0.26 -12.35
CA LYS A 247 -19.99 0.35 -12.01
C LYS A 247 -20.14 0.75 -10.55
N PRO A 248 -21.31 1.23 -10.10
CA PRO A 248 -21.56 1.47 -8.68
C PRO A 248 -21.24 0.24 -7.83
N GLY A 249 -20.45 0.40 -6.78
CA GLY A 249 -19.98 -0.68 -5.92
C GLY A 249 -18.78 -1.45 -6.44
N SER A 250 -18.16 -1.05 -7.54
CA SER A 250 -16.95 -1.69 -8.07
C SER A 250 -15.74 -1.52 -7.17
N LEU A 251 -14.88 -2.54 -7.21
CA LEU A 251 -13.57 -2.58 -6.59
C LEU A 251 -12.52 -2.75 -7.68
N VAL A 252 -11.66 -1.72 -7.82
CA VAL A 252 -10.63 -1.66 -8.87
C VAL A 252 -9.29 -2.08 -8.30
N VAL A 253 -8.60 -3.04 -8.94
CA VAL A 253 -7.21 -3.37 -8.63
C VAL A 253 -6.26 -2.55 -9.48
N MET A 254 -5.31 -1.90 -8.82
CA MET A 254 -4.17 -1.16 -9.36
C MET A 254 -2.92 -1.46 -8.54
N HIS A 255 -1.77 -0.90 -8.90
CA HIS A 255 -0.52 -1.13 -8.17
C HIS A 255 0.13 0.17 -7.69
N CYS A 256 0.71 0.10 -6.49
CA CYS A 256 1.57 1.15 -5.91
C CYS A 256 3.06 0.79 -6.05
N THR A 257 3.41 -0.12 -6.95
CA THR A 257 4.76 -0.63 -7.18
C THR A 257 5.32 -0.02 -8.46
N ARG A 258 6.14 1.04 -8.32
CA ARG A 258 6.61 1.84 -9.47
C ARG A 258 7.35 1.04 -10.53
N SER A 259 8.16 0.06 -10.13
CA SER A 259 8.89 -0.80 -11.07
C SER A 259 7.99 -1.69 -11.92
N ALA A 260 6.85 -2.11 -11.38
CA ALA A 260 5.87 -2.96 -12.07
C ALA A 260 4.76 -2.15 -12.76
N ALA A 261 4.36 -0.99 -12.19
CA ALA A 261 3.24 -0.20 -12.70
C ALA A 261 3.62 1.30 -12.78
N PRO A 262 4.52 1.67 -13.71
CA PRO A 262 5.10 3.01 -13.76
C PRO A 262 4.12 4.11 -14.16
N VAL A 263 2.98 3.78 -14.79
CA VAL A 263 2.02 4.75 -15.34
C VAL A 263 0.75 4.90 -14.49
N THR A 264 0.66 4.21 -13.34
CA THR A 264 -0.53 4.24 -12.48
C THR A 264 -0.87 5.65 -12.01
N GLU A 265 0.12 6.43 -11.62
CA GLU A 265 -0.09 7.83 -11.19
C GLU A 265 -0.66 8.70 -12.32
N GLN A 266 -0.18 8.53 -13.55
CA GLN A 266 -0.73 9.21 -14.74
C GLN A 266 -2.20 8.80 -14.97
N ALA A 267 -2.51 7.50 -14.86
CA ALA A 267 -3.87 6.99 -14.99
C ALA A 267 -4.81 7.60 -13.93
N ILE A 268 -4.39 7.68 -12.67
CA ILE A 268 -5.17 8.27 -11.57
C ILE A 268 -5.56 9.72 -11.85
N ARG A 269 -4.67 10.52 -12.42
CA ARG A 269 -4.98 11.92 -12.82
C ARG A 269 -6.10 12.02 -13.86
N ARG A 270 -6.38 10.95 -14.60
CA ARG A 270 -7.49 10.86 -15.57
C ARG A 270 -8.74 10.24 -14.95
N ILE A 271 -8.55 9.13 -14.22
CA ILE A 271 -9.65 8.34 -13.62
C ILE A 271 -10.44 9.18 -12.62
N VAL A 272 -9.77 9.83 -11.68
CA VAL A 272 -10.43 10.49 -10.56
C VAL A 272 -11.36 11.63 -11.00
N PRO A 273 -10.91 12.60 -11.82
CA PRO A 273 -11.82 13.66 -12.29
C PRO A 273 -12.99 13.10 -13.13
N ALA A 274 -12.73 12.09 -13.97
CA ALA A 274 -13.75 11.51 -14.83
C ALA A 274 -14.84 10.77 -14.05
N LEU A 275 -14.46 10.01 -13.01
CA LEU A 275 -15.42 9.32 -12.14
C LEU A 275 -16.20 10.32 -11.28
N ARG A 276 -15.56 11.37 -10.75
CA ARG A 276 -16.26 12.47 -10.04
C ARG A 276 -17.28 13.17 -10.92
N ALA A 277 -16.94 13.45 -12.18
CA ALA A 277 -17.88 14.04 -13.14
C ALA A 277 -19.09 13.14 -13.43
N LYS A 278 -18.93 11.81 -13.28
CA LYS A 278 -20.01 10.82 -13.35
C LYS A 278 -20.77 10.64 -12.03
N GLY A 279 -20.41 11.39 -10.98
CA GLY A 279 -21.05 11.38 -9.66
C GLY A 279 -20.54 10.28 -8.71
N TYR A 280 -19.37 9.69 -8.96
CA TYR A 280 -18.79 8.70 -8.05
C TYR A 280 -18.09 9.35 -6.85
N ARG A 281 -18.29 8.75 -5.66
CA ARG A 281 -17.46 8.94 -4.46
C ARG A 281 -16.43 7.81 -4.36
N PHE A 282 -15.24 8.15 -3.90
CA PHE A 282 -14.19 7.19 -3.60
C PHE A 282 -14.28 6.79 -2.14
N VAL A 283 -14.28 5.50 -1.88
CA VAL A 283 -14.41 4.92 -0.53
C VAL A 283 -13.35 3.86 -0.29
N LYS A 284 -13.00 3.63 0.97
CA LYS A 284 -12.16 2.50 1.37
C LYS A 284 -12.94 1.19 1.27
N VAL A 285 -12.24 0.06 1.21
CA VAL A 285 -12.89 -1.25 1.18
C VAL A 285 -13.76 -1.48 2.43
N SER A 286 -13.30 -1.00 3.61
CA SER A 286 -14.09 -1.10 4.84
C SER A 286 -15.43 -0.35 4.75
N GLU A 287 -15.44 0.81 4.11
CA GLU A 287 -16.65 1.59 3.87
C GLU A 287 -17.55 0.92 2.84
N LEU A 288 -16.94 0.44 1.73
CA LEU A 288 -17.68 -0.30 0.70
C LEU A 288 -18.34 -1.58 1.24
N MET A 289 -17.69 -2.28 2.17
CA MET A 289 -18.27 -3.43 2.86
C MET A 289 -19.37 -3.04 3.84
N ALA A 290 -19.24 -1.90 4.54
CA ALA A 290 -20.23 -1.43 5.50
C ALA A 290 -21.56 -1.06 4.82
N GLU A 291 -21.54 -0.59 3.58
CA GLU A 291 -22.74 -0.32 2.78
C GLU A 291 -23.55 -1.60 2.43
N ARG A 292 -22.98 -2.80 2.71
CA ARG A 292 -23.66 -4.10 2.54
C ARG A 292 -24.47 -4.55 3.77
N ALA A 293 -24.20 -3.97 4.93
CA ALA A 293 -24.88 -4.43 6.14
C ALA A 293 -26.37 -4.09 6.04
N PRO A 294 -27.29 -5.07 6.19
CA PRO A 294 -28.72 -4.83 6.19
C PRO A 294 -29.15 -3.94 7.33
#